data_c27b0494f554d0e181fac4cbf18ffdbd
#
_entry.id   c27b0494f554d0e181fac4cbf18ffdbd
#
_cell.length_a   1.000
_cell.length_b   1.000
_cell.length_c   1.000
_cell.angle_alpha   90.00
_cell.angle_beta   90.00
_cell.angle_gamma   90.00
#
_symmetry.space_group_name_H-M   'P 1'
#
loop_
_entity.id
_entity.type
_entity.pdbx_description
1 polymer ?
#
loop_
_entity_poly.entity_id
_entity_poly.type
_entity_poly.pdbx_seq_one_letter_code
_entity_poly.pdbx_strand_id
1 'polypeptide(L)'
;MKRLRSLYRLVSREVPDFQKRENVRLRDTAKSLSAIRDAAAIVGTGRYLKQNARNTEEREALGRIVSILEARRDWIAEAESGLEQRLHDTAGTLRQAIAALDDVGFDKSHRKNARMLAKSWRRTASRARKALDACHENPAAGDFHELRKRTYDYRLYHALLRDVWPSAIKPSATSPRTLSNVSAISTFSPCFQAW
;
A
#
# COMPACT_ATOMS: atom_id res chain seq x y z
N MET A 1 -4.13 -6.08 5.00
CA MET A 1 -4.60 -6.51 3.68
C MET A 1 -3.68 -6.06 2.52
N LYS A 2 -3.36 -4.76 2.31
CA LYS A 2 -2.49 -4.31 1.21
C LYS A 2 -1.11 -5.01 1.23
N ARG A 3 -0.49 -5.17 2.39
CA ARG A 3 0.80 -5.85 2.56
C ARG A 3 0.74 -7.33 2.12
N LEU A 4 -0.27 -8.08 2.59
CA LEU A 4 -0.45 -9.48 2.18
C LEU A 4 -0.68 -9.62 0.67
N ARG A 5 -1.55 -8.81 0.09
CA ARG A 5 -1.79 -8.83 -1.36
C ARG A 5 -0.54 -8.52 -2.18
N SER A 6 0.33 -7.67 -1.65
CA SER A 6 1.61 -7.37 -2.29
C SER A 6 2.59 -8.53 -2.16
N LEU A 7 2.64 -9.18 -0.99
CA LEU A 7 3.43 -10.40 -0.78
C LEU A 7 2.99 -11.52 -1.73
N TYR A 8 1.68 -11.77 -1.86
CA TYR A 8 1.17 -12.77 -2.79
C TYR A 8 1.54 -12.46 -4.25
N ARG A 9 1.58 -11.18 -4.65
CA ARG A 9 2.05 -10.80 -5.98
C ARG A 9 3.54 -11.08 -6.20
N LEU A 10 4.35 -11.03 -5.15
CA LEU A 10 5.77 -11.34 -5.23
C LEU A 10 5.99 -12.80 -5.67
N VAL A 11 5.14 -13.72 -5.20
CA VAL A 11 5.22 -15.15 -5.49
C VAL A 11 4.26 -15.63 -6.59
N SER A 12 3.47 -14.75 -7.17
CA SER A 12 2.36 -15.06 -8.07
C SER A 12 2.71 -15.89 -9.32
N ARG A 13 3.99 -15.89 -9.74
CA ARG A 13 4.42 -16.68 -10.91
C ARG A 13 4.56 -18.16 -10.62
N GLU A 14 4.88 -18.51 -9.41
CA GLU A 14 5.06 -19.90 -9.01
C GLU A 14 3.74 -20.52 -8.55
N VAL A 15 2.87 -19.70 -7.98
CA VAL A 15 1.60 -20.11 -7.41
C VAL A 15 0.46 -19.18 -7.85
N PRO A 16 0.17 -19.12 -9.18
CA PRO A 16 -0.80 -18.16 -9.72
C PRO A 16 -2.21 -18.36 -9.19
N ASP A 17 -2.66 -19.59 -9.05
CA ASP A 17 -4.01 -19.91 -8.57
C ASP A 17 -4.18 -19.57 -7.08
N PHE A 18 -3.17 -19.85 -6.28
CA PHE A 18 -3.13 -19.41 -4.89
C PHE A 18 -3.23 -17.89 -4.82
N GLN A 19 -2.40 -17.18 -5.56
CA GLN A 19 -2.40 -15.71 -5.58
C GLN A 19 -3.75 -15.14 -6.01
N LYS A 20 -4.39 -15.71 -7.03
CA LYS A 20 -5.70 -15.27 -7.54
C LYS A 20 -6.77 -15.47 -6.48
N ARG A 21 -6.87 -16.65 -5.87
CA ARG A 21 -7.84 -16.99 -4.83
C ARG A 21 -7.69 -16.07 -3.62
N GLU A 22 -6.49 -15.96 -3.08
CA GLU A 22 -6.22 -15.17 -1.88
C GLU A 22 -6.38 -13.67 -2.12
N ASN A 23 -6.03 -13.19 -3.32
CA ASN A 23 -6.24 -11.79 -3.67
C ASN A 23 -7.73 -11.42 -3.76
N VAL A 24 -8.59 -12.33 -4.26
CA VAL A 24 -10.05 -12.15 -4.26
C VAL A 24 -10.56 -12.10 -2.83
N ARG A 25 -10.21 -13.08 -2.00
CA ARG A 25 -10.62 -13.15 -0.59
C ARG A 25 -10.28 -11.87 0.17
N LEU A 26 -9.02 -11.42 0.10
CA LEU A 26 -8.57 -10.20 0.78
C LEU A 26 -9.17 -8.90 0.18
N ARG A 27 -9.49 -8.89 -1.10
CA ARG A 27 -10.16 -7.75 -1.73
C ARG A 27 -11.58 -7.62 -1.22
N ASP A 28 -12.33 -8.71 -1.17
CA ASP A 28 -13.73 -8.71 -0.78
C ASP A 28 -13.87 -8.38 0.72
N THR A 29 -12.99 -8.93 1.57
CA THR A 29 -12.87 -8.54 2.96
C THR A 29 -12.52 -7.04 3.12
N ALA A 30 -11.63 -6.48 2.28
CA ALA A 30 -11.32 -5.06 2.33
C ALA A 30 -12.50 -4.18 1.88
N LYS A 31 -13.33 -4.68 0.96
CA LYS A 31 -14.52 -3.99 0.47
C LYS A 31 -15.61 -3.90 1.54
N SER A 32 -15.78 -4.94 2.37
CA SER A 32 -16.78 -4.93 3.44
C SER A 32 -16.54 -3.85 4.51
N LEU A 33 -15.30 -3.36 4.65
CA LEU A 33 -14.94 -2.27 5.58
C LEU A 33 -14.68 -0.93 4.86
N SER A 34 -15.00 -0.81 3.57
CA SER A 34 -14.59 0.35 2.78
C SER A 34 -15.29 1.64 3.22
N ALA A 35 -16.59 1.60 3.50
CA ALA A 35 -17.36 2.78 3.85
C ALA A 35 -16.83 3.47 5.12
N ILE A 36 -16.62 2.69 6.19
CA ILE A 36 -16.10 3.18 7.47
C ILE A 36 -14.69 3.72 7.32
N ARG A 37 -13.82 2.96 6.62
CA ARG A 37 -12.45 3.39 6.39
C ARG A 37 -12.39 4.68 5.57
N ASP A 38 -13.22 4.82 4.55
CA ASP A 38 -13.23 5.98 3.67
C ASP A 38 -13.77 7.21 4.41
N ALA A 39 -14.80 7.04 5.25
CA ALA A 39 -15.29 8.09 6.16
C ALA A 39 -14.19 8.54 7.15
N ALA A 40 -13.49 7.60 7.79
CA ALA A 40 -12.38 7.91 8.70
C ALA A 40 -11.22 8.62 7.99
N ALA A 41 -10.90 8.22 6.75
CA ALA A 41 -9.85 8.85 5.95
C ALA A 41 -10.19 10.31 5.59
N ILE A 42 -11.44 10.60 5.25
CA ILE A 42 -11.90 11.96 4.95
C ILE A 42 -11.79 12.85 6.20
N VAL A 43 -12.19 12.36 7.38
CA VAL A 43 -12.01 13.07 8.66
C VAL A 43 -10.52 13.35 8.91
N GLY A 44 -9.66 12.34 8.72
CA GLY A 44 -8.20 12.51 8.88
C GLY A 44 -7.65 13.60 7.97
N THR A 45 -8.07 13.64 6.70
CA THR A 45 -7.69 14.69 5.75
C THR A 45 -8.17 16.07 6.21
N GLY A 46 -9.43 16.19 6.65
CA GLY A 46 -9.98 17.44 7.17
C GLY A 46 -9.20 17.96 8.38
N ARG A 47 -8.86 17.07 9.32
CA ARG A 47 -8.04 17.43 10.50
C ARG A 47 -6.64 17.88 10.10
N TYR A 48 -6.00 17.21 9.14
CA TYR A 48 -4.71 17.62 8.60
C TYR A 48 -4.76 19.01 7.99
N LEU A 49 -5.77 19.30 7.15
CA LEU A 49 -5.96 20.62 6.56
C LEU A 49 -6.18 21.69 7.62
N LYS A 50 -7.00 21.43 8.66
CA LYS A 50 -7.21 22.33 9.79
C LYS A 50 -5.92 22.64 10.54
N GLN A 51 -5.06 21.64 10.77
CA GLN A 51 -3.78 21.82 11.43
C GLN A 51 -2.81 22.69 10.62
N ASN A 52 -2.91 22.63 9.28
CA ASN A 52 -2.07 23.37 8.34
C ASN A 52 -2.76 24.60 7.74
N ALA A 53 -3.83 25.11 8.37
CA ALA A 53 -4.55 26.29 7.94
C ALA A 53 -3.65 27.54 8.01
N ARG A 54 -3.78 28.40 7.01
CA ARG A 54 -2.93 29.58 6.80
C ARG A 54 -3.26 30.70 7.77
N ASN A 55 -4.51 30.80 8.21
CA ASN A 55 -5.00 31.82 9.11
C ASN A 55 -6.12 31.29 10.03
N THR A 56 -6.57 32.11 10.96
CA THR A 56 -7.59 31.74 11.95
C THR A 56 -8.96 31.48 11.30
N GLU A 57 -9.35 32.30 10.33
CA GLU A 57 -10.62 32.17 9.63
C GLU A 57 -10.72 30.84 8.87
N GLU A 58 -9.68 30.48 8.13
CA GLU A 58 -9.59 29.17 7.44
C GLU A 58 -9.64 28.02 8.44
N ARG A 59 -8.94 28.14 9.58
CA ARG A 59 -8.94 27.12 10.64
C ARG A 59 -10.31 26.92 11.25
N GLU A 60 -11.07 27.97 11.47
CA GLU A 60 -12.44 27.91 11.98
C GLU A 60 -13.39 27.29 10.95
N ALA A 61 -13.30 27.71 9.69
CA ALA A 61 -14.07 27.15 8.60
C ALA A 61 -13.82 25.63 8.44
N LEU A 62 -12.55 25.23 8.42
CA LEU A 62 -12.16 23.81 8.39
C LEU A 62 -12.60 23.07 9.66
N GLY A 63 -12.62 23.75 10.82
CA GLY A 63 -13.16 23.18 12.06
C GLY A 63 -14.64 22.78 11.94
N ARG A 64 -15.46 23.66 11.38
CA ARG A 64 -16.89 23.34 11.10
C ARG A 64 -17.05 22.16 10.15
N ILE A 65 -16.23 22.13 9.08
CA ILE A 65 -16.26 21.02 8.12
C ILE A 65 -15.86 19.70 8.80
N VAL A 66 -14.81 19.70 9.61
CA VAL A 66 -14.36 18.51 10.34
C VAL A 66 -15.45 17.99 11.26
N SER A 67 -16.15 18.84 11.99
CA SER A 67 -17.26 18.42 12.86
C SER A 67 -18.39 17.74 12.08
N ILE A 68 -18.74 18.24 10.90
CA ILE A 68 -19.75 17.62 10.00
C ILE A 68 -19.26 16.25 9.53
N LEU A 69 -17.98 16.14 9.14
CA LEU A 69 -17.39 14.89 8.68
C LEU A 69 -17.28 13.84 9.80
N GLU A 70 -17.02 14.27 11.03
CA GLU A 70 -17.01 13.43 12.23
C GLU A 70 -18.42 12.88 12.52
N ALA A 71 -19.42 13.73 12.54
CA ALA A 71 -20.80 13.31 12.72
C ALA A 71 -21.25 12.31 11.64
N ARG A 72 -20.87 12.54 10.38
CA ARG A 72 -21.15 11.59 9.28
C ARG A 72 -20.44 10.25 9.47
N ARG A 73 -19.18 10.26 9.90
CA ARG A 73 -18.42 9.02 10.19
C ARG A 73 -19.11 8.22 11.29
N ASP A 74 -19.53 8.89 12.37
CA ASP A 74 -20.16 8.25 13.51
C ASP A 74 -21.53 7.69 13.13
N TRP A 75 -22.32 8.43 12.35
CA TRP A 75 -23.57 7.92 11.78
C TRP A 75 -23.37 6.67 10.89
N ILE A 76 -22.33 6.66 10.03
CA ILE A 76 -21.99 5.48 9.22
C ILE A 76 -21.59 4.30 10.12
N ALA A 77 -20.83 4.55 11.18
CA ALA A 77 -20.41 3.51 12.12
C ALA A 77 -21.58 2.93 12.92
N GLU A 78 -22.53 3.77 13.34
CA GLU A 78 -23.76 3.36 14.05
C GLU A 78 -24.75 2.62 13.14
N ALA A 79 -24.88 3.07 11.89
CA ALA A 79 -25.75 2.42 10.90
C ALA A 79 -25.23 1.03 10.47
N GLU A 80 -23.93 0.75 10.65
CA GLU A 80 -23.31 -0.52 10.40
C GLU A 80 -23.53 -1.51 11.56
N SER A 81 -24.75 -2.08 11.64
CA SER A 81 -25.05 -3.14 12.59
C SER A 81 -24.03 -4.29 12.46
N GLY A 82 -23.44 -4.73 13.58
CA GLY A 82 -22.48 -5.83 13.60
C GLY A 82 -21.06 -5.46 13.17
N LEU A 83 -20.65 -4.18 13.31
CA LEU A 83 -19.29 -3.74 13.02
C LEU A 83 -18.23 -4.55 13.79
N GLU A 84 -18.46 -4.81 15.07
CA GLU A 84 -17.56 -5.59 15.91
C GLU A 84 -17.38 -7.03 15.37
N GLN A 85 -18.50 -7.67 15.01
CA GLN A 85 -18.47 -9.00 14.39
C GLN A 85 -17.71 -8.98 13.05
N ARG A 86 -17.92 -7.98 12.20
CA ARG A 86 -17.16 -7.84 10.93
C ARG A 86 -15.67 -7.62 11.15
N LEU A 87 -15.29 -6.89 12.19
CA LEU A 87 -13.88 -6.72 12.55
C LEU A 87 -13.29 -8.04 13.02
N HIS A 88 -14.04 -8.80 13.83
CA HIS A 88 -13.63 -10.15 14.27
C HIS A 88 -13.46 -11.09 13.07
N ASP A 89 -14.44 -11.16 12.17
CA ASP A 89 -14.39 -11.98 10.96
C ASP A 89 -13.25 -11.58 10.02
N THR A 90 -13.01 -10.26 9.90
CA THR A 90 -11.86 -9.73 9.16
C THR A 90 -10.54 -10.20 9.78
N ALA A 91 -10.41 -10.16 11.09
CA ALA A 91 -9.22 -10.67 11.78
C ALA A 91 -9.05 -12.18 11.57
N GLY A 92 -10.14 -12.95 11.62
CA GLY A 92 -10.16 -14.37 11.27
C GLY A 92 -9.68 -14.63 9.85
N THR A 93 -10.23 -13.91 8.88
CA THR A 93 -9.81 -14.01 7.47
C THR A 93 -8.33 -13.67 7.27
N LEU A 94 -7.81 -12.68 7.98
CA LEU A 94 -6.38 -12.33 7.91
C LEU A 94 -5.48 -13.42 8.49
N ARG A 95 -5.87 -14.04 9.62
CA ARG A 95 -5.13 -15.19 10.19
C ARG A 95 -5.12 -16.38 9.22
N GLN A 96 -6.28 -16.71 8.63
CA GLN A 96 -6.37 -17.76 7.61
C GLN A 96 -5.51 -17.45 6.38
N ALA A 97 -5.48 -16.19 5.93
CA ALA A 97 -4.65 -15.77 4.81
C ALA A 97 -3.14 -15.86 5.12
N ILE A 98 -2.75 -15.66 6.39
CA ILE A 98 -1.36 -15.86 6.82
C ILE A 98 -1.05 -17.37 6.87
N ALA A 99 -1.89 -18.17 7.50
CA ALA A 99 -1.72 -19.62 7.57
C ALA A 99 -1.67 -20.27 6.17
N ALA A 100 -2.45 -19.78 5.22
CA ALA A 100 -2.41 -20.28 3.85
C ALA A 100 -1.05 -20.09 3.15
N LEU A 101 -0.14 -19.27 3.68
CA LEU A 101 1.24 -19.17 3.19
C LEU A 101 2.08 -20.40 3.54
N ASP A 102 1.77 -21.07 4.63
CA ASP A 102 2.49 -22.28 5.07
C ASP A 102 2.23 -23.44 4.09
N ASP A 103 1.05 -23.44 3.42
CA ASP A 103 0.69 -24.42 2.38
C ASP A 103 1.35 -24.13 1.02
N VAL A 104 2.02 -22.98 0.87
CA VAL A 104 2.73 -22.63 -0.37
C VAL A 104 4.06 -23.37 -0.40
N GLY A 105 4.05 -24.58 -0.94
CA GLY A 105 5.26 -25.35 -1.19
C GLY A 105 6.16 -24.67 -2.22
N PHE A 106 7.34 -24.26 -1.81
CA PHE A 106 8.41 -23.88 -2.72
C PHE A 106 9.32 -25.08 -2.96
N ASP A 107 8.92 -25.98 -3.85
CA ASP A 107 9.65 -27.21 -4.16
C ASP A 107 11.02 -26.99 -4.84
N LYS A 108 11.42 -25.72 -4.98
CA LYS A 108 12.62 -25.37 -5.70
C LYS A 108 13.79 -25.13 -4.75
N SER A 109 15.00 -25.41 -5.26
CA SER A 109 16.22 -25.08 -4.54
C SER A 109 16.26 -23.59 -4.16
N HIS A 110 16.95 -23.26 -3.07
CA HIS A 110 17.16 -21.87 -2.63
C HIS A 110 17.59 -20.93 -3.75
N ARG A 111 18.45 -21.41 -4.66
CA ARG A 111 18.91 -20.64 -5.82
C ARG A 111 17.77 -20.31 -6.82
N LYS A 112 16.85 -21.25 -7.07
CA LYS A 112 15.70 -21.04 -7.95
C LYS A 112 14.70 -20.06 -7.30
N ASN A 113 14.45 -20.22 -6.01
CA ASN A 113 13.57 -19.31 -5.25
C ASN A 113 14.15 -17.88 -5.22
N ALA A 114 15.45 -17.72 -4.97
CA ALA A 114 16.11 -16.42 -5.02
C ALA A 114 16.01 -15.75 -6.39
N ARG A 115 16.19 -16.51 -7.49
CA ARG A 115 16.01 -16.00 -8.86
C ARG A 115 14.58 -15.57 -9.14
N MET A 116 13.61 -16.31 -8.65
CA MET A 116 12.17 -15.96 -8.77
C MET A 116 11.87 -14.65 -8.07
N LEU A 117 12.32 -14.50 -6.83
CA LEU A 117 12.14 -13.26 -6.05
C LEU A 117 12.85 -12.08 -6.73
N ALA A 118 14.09 -12.25 -7.19
CA ALA A 118 14.84 -11.24 -7.92
C ALA A 118 14.13 -10.79 -9.21
N LYS A 119 13.53 -11.74 -9.95
CA LYS A 119 12.77 -11.43 -11.17
C LYS A 119 11.49 -10.64 -10.86
N SER A 120 10.77 -11.00 -9.80
CA SER A 120 9.57 -10.28 -9.34
C SER A 120 9.92 -8.88 -8.85
N TRP A 121 11.01 -8.73 -8.11
CA TRP A 121 11.57 -7.45 -7.68
C TRP A 121 11.91 -6.54 -8.86
N ARG A 122 12.72 -7.02 -9.81
CA ARG A 122 13.10 -6.24 -11.01
C ARG A 122 11.89 -5.75 -11.79
N ARG A 123 10.85 -6.58 -11.92
CA ARG A 123 9.61 -6.20 -12.59
C ARG A 123 8.88 -5.08 -11.84
N THR A 124 8.84 -5.15 -10.52
CA THR A 124 8.21 -4.11 -9.69
C THR A 124 8.99 -2.81 -9.78
N ALA A 125 10.32 -2.86 -9.73
CA ALA A 125 11.18 -1.70 -9.94
C ALA A 125 10.98 -1.08 -11.34
N SER A 126 10.95 -1.91 -12.39
CA SER A 126 10.69 -1.43 -13.77
C SER A 126 9.32 -0.76 -13.91
N ARG A 127 8.28 -1.31 -13.28
CA ARG A 127 6.93 -0.70 -13.29
C ARG A 127 6.90 0.64 -12.56
N ALA A 128 7.59 0.74 -11.41
CA ALA A 128 7.69 1.99 -10.67
C ALA A 128 8.44 3.06 -11.49
N ARG A 129 9.51 2.65 -12.18
CA ARG A 129 10.28 3.54 -13.07
C ARG A 129 9.42 4.04 -14.23
N LYS A 130 8.73 3.15 -14.95
CA LYS A 130 7.84 3.55 -16.04
C LYS A 130 6.74 4.52 -15.61
N ALA A 131 6.15 4.29 -14.42
CA ALA A 131 5.16 5.20 -13.88
C ALA A 131 5.74 6.58 -13.52
N LEU A 132 7.00 6.63 -13.07
CA LEU A 132 7.71 7.88 -12.83
C LEU A 132 8.00 8.61 -14.14
N ASP A 133 8.50 7.89 -15.14
CA ASP A 133 8.81 8.46 -16.46
C ASP A 133 7.54 9.05 -17.09
N ALA A 134 6.39 8.36 -17.03
CA ALA A 134 5.10 8.88 -17.51
C ALA A 134 4.68 10.19 -16.79
N CYS A 135 4.88 10.28 -15.47
CA CYS A 135 4.62 11.52 -14.73
C CYS A 135 5.54 12.68 -15.13
N HIS A 136 6.74 12.40 -15.64
CA HIS A 136 7.66 13.43 -16.12
C HIS A 136 7.32 13.90 -17.55
N GLU A 137 6.86 13.00 -18.40
CA GLU A 137 6.56 13.29 -19.80
C GLU A 137 5.25 14.07 -19.95
N ASN A 138 4.18 13.64 -19.30
CA ASN A 138 2.87 14.28 -19.38
C ASN A 138 2.06 14.03 -18.10
N PRO A 139 2.22 14.85 -17.05
CA PRO A 139 1.63 14.61 -15.75
C PRO A 139 0.10 14.76 -15.77
N ALA A 140 -0.61 13.66 -15.67
CA ALA A 140 -2.04 13.63 -15.42
C ALA A 140 -2.36 13.04 -14.04
N ALA A 141 -3.54 13.33 -13.48
CA ALA A 141 -3.93 12.83 -12.16
C ALA A 141 -3.88 11.29 -12.07
N GLY A 142 -4.21 10.60 -13.18
CA GLY A 142 -4.12 9.15 -13.30
C GLY A 142 -2.69 8.61 -13.17
N ASP A 143 -1.71 9.31 -13.74
CA ASP A 143 -0.30 8.92 -13.73
C ASP A 143 0.29 9.05 -12.32
N PHE A 144 -0.03 10.12 -11.59
CA PHE A 144 0.33 10.25 -10.18
C PHE A 144 -0.29 9.15 -9.32
N HIS A 145 -1.55 8.77 -9.58
CA HIS A 145 -2.17 7.66 -8.86
C HIS A 145 -1.47 6.33 -9.15
N GLU A 146 -1.12 6.08 -10.41
CA GLU A 146 -0.39 4.86 -10.81
C GLU A 146 1.03 4.87 -10.22
N LEU A 147 1.75 5.98 -10.27
CA LEU A 147 3.06 6.14 -9.63
C LEU A 147 2.97 5.81 -8.14
N ARG A 148 2.00 6.37 -7.42
CA ARG A 148 1.79 6.09 -5.99
C ARG A 148 1.60 4.59 -5.73
N LYS A 149 0.78 3.90 -6.53
CA LYS A 149 0.56 2.45 -6.40
C LYS A 149 1.85 1.65 -6.61
N ARG A 150 2.62 1.99 -7.66
CA ARG A 150 3.85 1.27 -8.00
C ARG A 150 4.96 1.53 -7.00
N THR A 151 5.10 2.75 -6.53
CA THR A 151 6.06 3.11 -5.49
C THR A 151 5.73 2.43 -4.16
N TYR A 152 4.44 2.31 -3.81
CA TYR A 152 4.04 1.57 -2.62
C TYR A 152 4.45 0.10 -2.70
N ASP A 153 4.18 -0.60 -3.81
CA ASP A 153 4.59 -1.99 -4.00
C ASP A 153 6.13 -2.13 -3.96
N TYR A 154 6.85 -1.20 -4.60
CA TYR A 154 8.31 -1.16 -4.58
C TYR A 154 8.86 -1.03 -3.15
N ARG A 155 8.40 -0.03 -2.39
CA ARG A 155 8.79 0.16 -0.98
C ARG A 155 8.55 -1.08 -0.13
N LEU A 156 7.39 -1.69 -0.31
CA LEU A 156 7.03 -2.86 0.47
C LEU A 156 7.94 -4.05 0.19
N TYR A 157 8.25 -4.30 -1.09
CA TYR A 157 9.20 -5.37 -1.46
C TYR A 157 10.61 -5.06 -0.99
N HIS A 158 11.02 -3.79 -1.06
CA HIS A 158 12.30 -3.36 -0.51
C HIS A 158 12.39 -3.67 0.99
N ALA A 159 11.35 -3.33 1.75
CA ALA A 159 11.31 -3.62 3.18
C ALA A 159 11.33 -5.13 3.48
N LEU A 160 10.55 -5.93 2.73
CA LEU A 160 10.50 -7.39 2.90
C LEU A 160 11.83 -8.08 2.55
N LEU A 161 12.46 -7.65 1.45
CA LEU A 161 13.67 -8.30 0.96
C LEU A 161 14.94 -7.81 1.64
N ARG A 162 14.93 -6.63 2.25
CA ARG A 162 16.09 -6.08 2.96
C ARG A 162 16.62 -7.03 4.03
N ASP A 163 15.71 -7.64 4.77
CA ASP A 163 16.06 -8.51 5.89
C ASP A 163 16.39 -9.94 5.41
N VAL A 164 15.78 -10.38 4.30
CA VAL A 164 15.98 -11.70 3.69
C VAL A 164 17.22 -11.71 2.78
N TRP A 165 17.51 -10.59 2.11
CA TRP A 165 18.60 -10.51 1.13
C TRP A 165 19.33 -9.16 1.20
N PRO A 166 20.03 -8.89 2.30
CA PRO A 166 20.70 -7.60 2.53
C PRO A 166 21.71 -7.23 1.43
N SER A 167 22.43 -8.20 0.89
CA SER A 167 23.46 -7.97 -0.15
C SER A 167 22.87 -7.52 -1.50
N ALA A 168 21.64 -7.93 -1.83
CA ALA A 168 20.99 -7.51 -3.07
C ALA A 168 20.39 -6.11 -3.01
N ILE A 169 20.18 -5.60 -1.80
CA ILE A 169 19.43 -4.35 -1.55
C ILE A 169 20.36 -3.24 -1.06
N LYS A 170 21.56 -3.57 -0.56
CA LYS A 170 22.57 -2.55 -0.29
C LYS A 170 22.89 -1.82 -1.60
N PRO A 171 22.87 -0.47 -1.61
CA PRO A 171 23.29 0.28 -2.77
C PRO A 171 24.71 -0.15 -3.13
N SER A 172 24.89 -0.63 -4.35
CA SER A 172 26.26 -0.80 -4.87
C SER A 172 26.87 0.60 -4.92
N ALA A 173 27.94 0.83 -4.16
CA ALA A 173 28.66 2.09 -4.14
C ALA A 173 29.21 2.51 -5.52
N THR A 174 29.02 1.66 -6.53
CA THR A 174 29.60 1.77 -7.88
C THR A 174 28.61 2.33 -8.93
N SER A 175 27.35 2.67 -8.60
CA SER A 175 26.44 3.23 -9.61
C SER A 175 25.70 4.48 -9.10
N PRO A 176 26.27 5.68 -9.32
CA PRO A 176 25.64 6.96 -8.91
C PRO A 176 24.30 7.24 -9.60
N ARG A 177 24.05 6.63 -10.78
CA ARG A 177 22.85 6.90 -11.59
C ARG A 177 21.56 6.22 -11.11
N THR A 178 21.65 5.15 -10.31
CA THR A 178 20.46 4.42 -9.84
C THR A 178 19.91 4.97 -8.52
N LEU A 179 20.74 5.63 -7.73
CA LEU A 179 20.40 6.13 -6.39
C LEU A 179 19.80 7.53 -6.39
N SER A 180 20.21 8.41 -7.32
CA SER A 180 19.64 9.76 -7.43
C SER A 180 18.14 9.74 -7.73
N ASN A 181 17.68 8.72 -8.48
CA ASN A 181 16.27 8.59 -8.85
C ASN A 181 15.39 7.95 -7.77
N VAL A 182 15.97 7.16 -6.84
CA VAL A 182 15.23 6.57 -5.71
C VAL A 182 15.18 7.55 -4.54
N SER A 183 16.23 8.33 -4.31
CA SER A 183 16.23 9.42 -3.32
C SER A 183 15.24 10.52 -3.71
N ALA A 184 15.05 10.83 -4.99
CA ALA A 184 14.02 11.76 -5.44
C ALA A 184 12.61 11.29 -5.11
N ILE A 185 12.34 9.98 -5.08
CA ILE A 185 11.05 9.42 -4.66
C ILE A 185 10.87 9.54 -3.12
N SER A 186 11.95 9.51 -2.34
CA SER A 186 11.87 9.65 -0.87
C SER A 186 11.76 11.11 -0.40
N THR A 187 12.20 12.08 -1.19
CA THR A 187 12.09 13.52 -0.89
C THR A 187 10.72 14.13 -1.23
N PHE A 188 9.84 13.40 -1.92
CA PHE A 188 8.43 13.80 -2.11
C PHE A 188 7.53 13.54 -0.88
N SER A 189 8.10 13.56 0.31
CA SER A 189 7.56 12.95 1.51
C SER A 189 6.84 13.79 2.57
N PRO A 190 6.33 14.99 2.44
CA PRO A 190 5.39 15.44 3.46
C PRO A 190 3.95 14.90 3.26
N CYS A 191 3.51 14.70 2.02
CA CYS A 191 2.16 14.19 1.74
C CYS A 191 1.99 12.67 1.88
N PHE A 192 3.07 11.90 1.97
CA PHE A 192 3.02 10.43 1.99
C PHE A 192 2.97 9.80 3.39
N GLN A 193 3.18 10.56 4.46
CA GLN A 193 3.14 10.05 5.84
C GLN A 193 1.75 10.05 6.47
N ALA A 194 0.77 10.70 5.86
CA ALA A 194 -0.59 10.87 6.39
C ALA A 194 -1.62 9.86 5.86
N TRP A 195 -1.17 8.76 5.18
CA TRP A 195 -2.09 7.73 4.69
C TRP A 195 -1.64 6.31 5.02
#